data_b27efb2984e337fefad72553a86195be
#
_entry.id   b27efb2984e337fefad72553a86195be
#
_cell.length_a   1.000
_cell.length_b   1.000
_cell.length_c   1.000
_cell.angle_alpha   90.00
_cell.angle_beta   90.00
_cell.angle_gamma   90.00
#
_symmetry.space_group_name_H-M   'P 1'
#
loop_
_entity.id
_entity.type
_entity.pdbx_description
1 polymer ?
#
loop_
_entity_poly.entity_id
_entity_poly.type
_entity_poly.pdbx_seq_one_letter_code
_entity_poly.pdbx_strand_id
1 'polypeptide(L)'
;SGGGKILGMDIIHDSVAIRANIGYLPQDTRFYEHMTARQTLEYTARFFYAGPQSEIDKRVNEMIELVGLEGKADRPIKGFSGGERQRLGIAQAEVNYPDLLILDEPAASLDPQGRRDVLEVMSRIRKYATIFYCTHILDDVQRVSDQVAIVNQGELVTQSSIEELLAGTGDLIYSVTLAGDAQSAYTQINQQPWVSGIEASQAGEQTTWQVSVTDEAAAKDQLMSLLVSSGLKISNFSRKEQNLEDVFI
;
A
#
# COMPACT_ATOMS: atom_id res chain seq x y z
N SER A 1 26.45 13.98 5.03
CA SER A 1 26.44 15.04 6.04
C SER A 1 25.16 15.85 5.90
N GLY A 2 24.26 15.76 6.84
CA GLY A 2 22.99 16.47 6.87
C GLY A 2 22.51 16.56 8.31
N GLY A 3 21.38 17.23 8.53
CA GLY A 3 20.70 17.34 9.81
C GLY A 3 19.21 17.18 9.63
N GLY A 4 18.51 16.84 10.69
CA GLY A 4 17.07 16.70 10.67
C GLY A 4 16.51 16.46 12.05
N LYS A 5 15.18 16.42 12.14
CA LYS A 5 14.48 16.12 13.38
C LYS A 5 13.51 14.97 13.16
N ILE A 6 13.43 14.06 14.13
CA ILE A 6 12.42 13.00 14.21
C ILE A 6 11.69 13.19 15.54
N LEU A 7 10.35 13.25 15.51
CA LEU A 7 9.51 13.51 16.68
C LEU A 7 9.94 14.80 17.45
N GLY A 8 10.40 15.82 16.71
CA GLY A 8 10.93 17.08 17.28
C GLY A 8 12.36 17.02 17.84
N MET A 9 12.97 15.85 17.92
CA MET A 9 14.30 15.59 18.47
C MET A 9 15.38 15.63 17.37
N ASP A 10 16.58 16.13 17.68
CA ASP A 10 17.70 16.20 16.74
C ASP A 10 18.30 14.79 16.48
N ILE A 11 18.44 14.40 15.20
CA ILE A 11 18.91 13.05 14.83
C ILE A 11 20.35 12.74 15.27
N ILE A 12 21.17 13.77 15.53
CA ILE A 12 22.56 13.60 15.94
C ILE A 12 22.65 13.61 17.48
N HIS A 13 22.08 14.61 18.12
CA HIS A 13 22.23 14.83 19.56
C HIS A 13 21.29 13.96 20.40
N ASP A 14 20.08 13.67 19.90
CA ASP A 14 19.04 12.96 20.64
C ASP A 14 18.84 11.50 20.18
N SER A 15 19.84 10.92 19.51
CA SER A 15 19.72 9.64 18.84
C SER A 15 19.27 8.47 19.73
N VAL A 16 19.58 8.51 21.03
CA VAL A 16 19.14 7.48 22.00
C VAL A 16 17.66 7.65 22.31
N ALA A 17 17.23 8.90 22.58
CA ALA A 17 15.82 9.20 22.85
C ALA A 17 14.95 8.89 21.63
N ILE A 18 15.40 9.20 20.42
CA ILE A 18 14.72 8.84 19.17
C ILE A 18 14.52 7.32 19.09
N ARG A 19 15.59 6.52 19.27
CA ARG A 19 15.51 5.06 19.22
C ARG A 19 14.60 4.43 20.27
N ALA A 20 14.39 5.09 21.39
CA ALA A 20 13.44 4.64 22.40
C ALA A 20 11.97 4.82 21.97
N ASN A 21 11.70 5.75 21.06
CA ASN A 21 10.36 6.14 20.60
C ASN A 21 10.05 5.73 19.16
N ILE A 22 10.95 5.02 18.49
CA ILE A 22 10.72 4.48 17.15
C ILE A 22 10.79 2.96 17.14
N GLY A 23 10.02 2.33 16.24
CA GLY A 23 10.20 0.93 15.86
C GLY A 23 10.83 0.85 14.48
N TYR A 24 11.65 -0.17 14.23
CA TYR A 24 12.30 -0.36 12.95
C TYR A 24 12.25 -1.81 12.48
N LEU A 25 11.76 -2.02 11.27
CA LEU A 25 11.79 -3.31 10.58
C LEU A 25 12.73 -3.18 9.37
N PRO A 26 13.88 -3.84 9.36
CA PRO A 26 14.75 -3.90 8.18
C PRO A 26 14.15 -4.86 7.13
N GLN A 27 14.55 -4.69 5.86
CA GLN A 27 14.17 -5.55 4.75
C GLN A 27 14.47 -7.03 5.02
N ASP A 28 15.68 -7.34 5.53
CA ASP A 28 16.13 -8.67 5.90
C ASP A 28 16.10 -8.88 7.41
N THR A 29 14.94 -9.19 7.95
CA THR A 29 14.80 -9.47 9.38
C THR A 29 15.38 -10.84 9.75
N ARG A 30 16.34 -10.86 10.67
CA ARG A 30 16.99 -12.08 11.16
C ARG A 30 16.58 -12.38 12.59
N PHE A 31 16.22 -13.63 12.83
CA PHE A 31 15.83 -14.14 14.15
C PHE A 31 16.75 -15.24 14.62
N TYR A 32 16.78 -15.47 15.91
CA TYR A 32 17.34 -16.70 16.49
C TYR A 32 16.37 -17.85 16.20
N GLU A 33 16.69 -18.68 15.23
CA GLU A 33 15.83 -19.73 14.66
C GLU A 33 15.26 -20.73 15.70
N HIS A 34 15.99 -20.94 16.80
CA HIS A 34 15.60 -21.83 17.89
C HIS A 34 14.65 -21.21 18.91
N MET A 35 14.54 -19.87 18.92
CA MET A 35 13.60 -19.16 19.79
C MET A 35 12.18 -19.27 19.23
N THR A 36 11.20 -19.15 20.12
CA THR A 36 9.80 -18.98 19.76
C THR A 36 9.49 -17.49 19.50
N ALA A 37 8.33 -17.21 18.89
CA ALA A 37 7.88 -15.83 18.73
C ALA A 37 7.75 -15.13 20.08
N ARG A 38 7.15 -15.80 21.07
CA ARG A 38 7.03 -15.32 22.45
C ARG A 38 8.36 -14.96 23.04
N GLN A 39 9.33 -15.87 22.99
CA GLN A 39 10.67 -15.64 23.55
C GLN A 39 11.39 -14.47 22.85
N THR A 40 11.21 -14.32 21.55
CA THR A 40 11.79 -13.20 20.79
C THR A 40 11.19 -11.86 21.22
N LEU A 41 9.88 -11.79 21.38
CA LEU A 41 9.19 -10.58 21.83
C LEU A 41 9.53 -10.24 23.30
N GLU A 42 9.59 -11.24 24.20
CA GLU A 42 10.05 -11.05 25.58
C GLU A 42 11.48 -10.53 25.63
N TYR A 43 12.38 -11.11 24.84
CA TYR A 43 13.75 -10.67 24.76
C TYR A 43 13.85 -9.22 24.34
N THR A 44 13.09 -8.81 23.32
CA THR A 44 13.09 -7.43 22.83
C THR A 44 12.43 -6.48 23.85
N ALA A 45 11.30 -6.87 24.45
CA ALA A 45 10.60 -6.05 25.44
C ALA A 45 11.49 -5.67 26.62
N ARG A 46 12.38 -6.55 27.04
CA ARG A 46 13.32 -6.30 28.17
C ARG A 46 14.33 -5.19 27.91
N PHE A 47 14.51 -4.73 26.70
CA PHE A 47 15.31 -3.52 26.41
C PHE A 47 14.56 -2.23 26.73
N PHE A 48 13.22 -2.28 26.80
CA PHE A 48 12.37 -1.10 26.97
C PHE A 48 11.65 -1.07 28.32
N TYR A 49 11.37 -2.25 28.91
CA TYR A 49 10.59 -2.39 30.13
C TYR A 49 11.46 -2.91 31.28
N ALA A 50 11.53 -2.11 32.35
CA ALA A 50 12.18 -2.49 33.62
C ALA A 50 11.16 -2.95 34.69
N GLY A 51 9.89 -3.05 34.35
CA GLY A 51 8.78 -3.39 35.23
C GLY A 51 8.65 -4.88 35.57
N PRO A 52 7.58 -5.27 36.27
CA PRO A 52 7.33 -6.66 36.62
C PRO A 52 7.08 -7.51 35.39
N GLN A 53 7.38 -8.80 35.47
CA GLN A 53 7.23 -9.76 34.34
C GLN A 53 5.80 -9.75 33.77
N SER A 54 4.78 -9.53 34.59
CA SER A 54 3.39 -9.47 34.16
C SER A 54 3.10 -8.38 33.14
N GLU A 55 3.79 -7.25 33.18
CA GLU A 55 3.65 -6.18 32.16
C GLU A 55 4.29 -6.58 30.84
N ILE A 56 5.46 -7.24 30.92
CA ILE A 56 6.12 -7.79 29.71
C ILE A 56 5.23 -8.86 29.08
N ASP A 57 4.70 -9.79 29.88
CA ASP A 57 3.82 -10.86 29.40
C ASP A 57 2.56 -10.31 28.74
N LYS A 58 1.96 -9.28 29.36
CA LYS A 58 0.81 -8.56 28.78
C LYS A 58 1.16 -7.99 27.42
N ARG A 59 2.25 -7.23 27.33
CA ARG A 59 2.69 -6.60 26.08
C ARG A 59 3.01 -7.62 24.99
N VAL A 60 3.69 -8.70 25.35
CA VAL A 60 4.00 -9.81 24.44
C VAL A 60 2.73 -10.45 23.88
N ASN A 61 1.72 -10.69 24.74
CA ASN A 61 0.44 -11.24 24.28
C ASN A 61 -0.31 -10.28 23.36
N GLU A 62 -0.33 -8.98 23.65
CA GLU A 62 -0.90 -7.96 22.78
C GLU A 62 -0.24 -7.95 21.40
N MET A 63 1.08 -8.08 21.35
CA MET A 63 1.81 -8.12 20.07
C MET A 63 1.53 -9.39 19.28
N ILE A 64 1.46 -10.55 19.94
CA ILE A 64 1.11 -11.82 19.32
C ILE A 64 -0.30 -11.75 18.70
N GLU A 65 -1.27 -11.18 19.42
CA GLU A 65 -2.64 -10.98 18.96
C GLU A 65 -2.71 -9.98 17.79
N LEU A 66 -1.99 -8.85 17.91
CA LEU A 66 -1.94 -7.82 16.87
C LEU A 66 -1.56 -8.40 15.51
N VAL A 67 -0.59 -9.30 15.50
CA VAL A 67 -0.03 -9.87 14.25
C VAL A 67 -0.60 -11.26 13.89
N GLY A 68 -1.58 -11.77 14.66
CA GLY A 68 -2.27 -13.03 14.35
C GLY A 68 -1.35 -14.25 14.45
N LEU A 69 -0.53 -14.34 15.50
CA LEU A 69 0.39 -15.45 15.73
C LEU A 69 0.05 -16.28 16.99
N GLU A 70 -1.17 -16.19 17.55
CA GLU A 70 -1.57 -16.85 18.78
C GLU A 70 -1.37 -18.36 18.72
N GLY A 71 -1.80 -19.00 17.62
CA GLY A 71 -1.66 -20.44 17.43
C GLY A 71 -0.23 -20.93 17.17
N LYS A 72 0.74 -20.02 17.07
CA LYS A 72 2.14 -20.29 16.69
C LYS A 72 3.15 -19.63 17.62
N ALA A 73 2.70 -18.91 18.64
CA ALA A 73 3.52 -18.11 19.54
C ALA A 73 4.65 -18.91 20.22
N ASP A 74 4.37 -20.18 20.52
CA ASP A 74 5.27 -21.07 21.26
C ASP A 74 5.98 -22.10 20.35
N ARG A 75 5.89 -21.93 19.01
CA ARG A 75 6.64 -22.72 18.04
C ARG A 75 7.97 -22.05 17.71
N PRO A 76 9.05 -22.83 17.47
CA PRO A 76 10.33 -22.29 16.99
C PRO A 76 10.17 -21.54 15.65
N ILE A 77 10.83 -20.39 15.55
CA ILE A 77 10.77 -19.51 14.35
C ILE A 77 11.30 -20.20 13.10
N LYS A 78 12.17 -21.20 13.25
CA LYS A 78 12.67 -22.02 12.14
C LYS A 78 11.55 -22.59 11.26
N GLY A 79 10.37 -22.85 11.84
CA GLY A 79 9.21 -23.39 11.13
C GLY A 79 8.24 -22.32 10.61
N PHE A 80 8.56 -21.04 10.67
CA PHE A 80 7.70 -19.96 10.21
C PHE A 80 7.82 -19.74 8.70
N SER A 81 6.68 -19.44 8.06
CA SER A 81 6.65 -18.94 6.69
C SER A 81 7.24 -17.53 6.60
N GLY A 82 7.54 -17.04 5.39
CA GLY A 82 7.99 -15.68 5.17
C GLY A 82 7.04 -14.63 5.76
N GLY A 83 5.73 -14.77 5.51
CA GLY A 83 4.72 -13.85 6.07
C GLY A 83 4.62 -13.90 7.59
N GLU A 84 4.79 -15.08 8.23
CA GLU A 84 4.82 -15.19 9.70
C GLU A 84 6.07 -14.53 10.29
N ARG A 85 7.23 -14.68 9.64
CA ARG A 85 8.46 -14.00 10.04
C ARG A 85 8.32 -12.49 9.92
N GLN A 86 7.72 -12.02 8.83
CA GLN A 86 7.52 -10.59 8.61
C GLN A 86 6.59 -9.98 9.65
N ARG A 87 5.46 -10.64 9.94
CA ARG A 87 4.55 -10.21 11.00
C ARG A 87 5.19 -10.23 12.38
N LEU A 88 6.02 -11.23 12.70
CA LEU A 88 6.81 -11.23 13.93
C LEU A 88 7.79 -10.06 13.99
N GLY A 89 8.42 -9.70 12.86
CA GLY A 89 9.30 -8.54 12.77
C GLY A 89 8.58 -7.23 13.05
N ILE A 90 7.36 -7.08 12.51
CA ILE A 90 6.51 -5.92 12.83
C ILE A 90 6.14 -5.90 14.31
N ALA A 91 5.76 -7.04 14.90
CA ALA A 91 5.47 -7.14 16.33
C ALA A 91 6.68 -6.77 17.20
N GLN A 92 7.88 -7.18 16.77
CA GLN A 92 9.13 -6.84 17.44
C GLN A 92 9.43 -5.34 17.37
N ALA A 93 9.19 -4.72 16.22
CA ALA A 93 9.37 -3.28 16.04
C ALA A 93 8.33 -2.46 16.81
N GLU A 94 7.15 -3.03 17.07
CA GLU A 94 6.02 -2.39 17.76
C GLU A 94 6.06 -2.57 19.29
N VAL A 95 6.95 -3.42 19.81
CA VAL A 95 6.94 -3.86 21.21
C VAL A 95 7.05 -2.74 22.25
N ASN A 96 7.71 -1.62 21.90
CA ASN A 96 7.93 -0.46 22.76
C ASN A 96 6.86 0.64 22.67
N TYR A 97 5.73 0.41 21.99
CA TYR A 97 4.72 1.43 21.68
C TYR A 97 5.30 2.67 20.99
N PRO A 98 5.94 2.51 19.83
CA PRO A 98 6.58 3.63 19.16
C PRO A 98 5.55 4.63 18.61
N ASP A 99 5.88 5.93 18.67
CA ASP A 99 5.11 6.96 17.99
C ASP A 99 5.32 6.92 16.48
N LEU A 100 6.46 6.38 16.03
CA LEU A 100 6.85 6.24 14.63
C LEU A 100 7.40 4.83 14.36
N LEU A 101 6.78 4.13 13.43
CA LEU A 101 7.22 2.84 12.93
C LEU A 101 7.84 3.02 11.55
N ILE A 102 9.10 2.60 11.38
CA ILE A 102 9.82 2.65 10.11
C ILE A 102 9.97 1.23 9.57
N LEU A 103 9.42 0.96 8.38
CA LEU A 103 9.41 -0.36 7.79
C LEU A 103 10.08 -0.32 6.40
N ASP A 104 11.03 -1.20 6.18
CA ASP A 104 11.73 -1.33 4.91
C ASP A 104 11.19 -2.56 4.16
N GLU A 105 10.51 -2.34 3.02
CA GLU A 105 9.90 -3.37 2.18
C GLU A 105 9.03 -4.38 2.98
N PRO A 106 8.05 -3.94 3.79
CA PRO A 106 7.37 -4.79 4.76
C PRO A 106 6.55 -5.94 4.14
N ALA A 107 6.14 -5.82 2.88
CA ALA A 107 5.33 -6.82 2.19
C ALA A 107 6.02 -7.45 0.97
N ALA A 108 7.29 -7.12 0.71
CA ALA A 108 8.03 -7.64 -0.42
C ALA A 108 8.30 -9.16 -0.29
N SER A 109 8.37 -9.82 -1.44
CA SER A 109 8.69 -11.26 -1.54
C SER A 109 7.75 -12.20 -0.77
N LEU A 110 6.56 -11.74 -0.38
CA LEU A 110 5.54 -12.55 0.24
C LEU A 110 4.55 -13.11 -0.80
N ASP A 111 3.98 -14.25 -0.48
CA ASP A 111 2.82 -14.76 -1.22
C ASP A 111 1.60 -13.83 -1.05
N PRO A 112 0.57 -13.92 -1.91
CA PRO A 112 -0.57 -12.99 -1.85
C PRO A 112 -1.31 -12.99 -0.51
N GLN A 113 -1.32 -14.11 0.22
CA GLN A 113 -1.95 -14.18 1.53
C GLN A 113 -1.10 -13.49 2.59
N GLY A 114 0.20 -13.80 2.66
CA GLY A 114 1.14 -13.17 3.59
C GLY A 114 1.21 -11.65 3.40
N ARG A 115 1.17 -11.18 2.12
CA ARG A 115 1.11 -9.75 1.80
C ARG A 115 -0.15 -9.09 2.36
N ARG A 116 -1.34 -9.69 2.15
CA ARG A 116 -2.60 -9.18 2.71
C ARG A 116 -2.57 -9.10 4.24
N ASP A 117 -2.06 -10.15 4.89
CA ASP A 117 -1.97 -10.22 6.35
C ASP A 117 -1.06 -9.10 6.90
N VAL A 118 0.08 -8.82 6.26
CA VAL A 118 1.00 -7.74 6.65
C VAL A 118 0.33 -6.38 6.48
N LEU A 119 -0.32 -6.11 5.35
CA LEU A 119 -1.02 -4.84 5.12
C LEU A 119 -2.17 -4.62 6.10
N GLU A 120 -2.86 -5.71 6.51
CA GLU A 120 -3.90 -5.63 7.54
C GLU A 120 -3.31 -5.25 8.90
N VAL A 121 -2.18 -5.82 9.29
CA VAL A 121 -1.46 -5.43 10.52
C VAL A 121 -1.06 -3.96 10.47
N MET A 122 -0.49 -3.48 9.36
CA MET A 122 -0.16 -2.07 9.18
C MET A 122 -1.41 -1.17 9.30
N SER A 123 -2.53 -1.59 8.72
CA SER A 123 -3.81 -0.86 8.81
C SER A 123 -4.38 -0.79 10.24
N ARG A 124 -4.04 -1.74 11.11
CA ARG A 124 -4.40 -1.69 12.54
C ARG A 124 -3.49 -0.72 13.29
N ILE A 125 -2.19 -0.77 13.04
CA ILE A 125 -1.18 0.07 13.70
C ILE A 125 -1.35 1.56 13.35
N ARG A 126 -1.67 1.89 12.07
CA ARG A 126 -1.85 3.29 11.63
C ARG A 126 -2.93 4.08 12.37
N LYS A 127 -3.79 3.40 13.14
CA LYS A 127 -4.84 4.05 13.94
C LYS A 127 -4.29 4.78 15.16
N TYR A 128 -3.07 4.46 15.62
CA TYR A 128 -2.48 4.98 16.84
C TYR A 128 -0.99 5.34 16.72
N ALA A 129 -0.29 4.91 15.66
CA ALA A 129 1.10 5.25 15.39
C ALA A 129 1.28 5.73 13.95
N THR A 130 2.27 6.57 13.72
CA THR A 130 2.68 6.96 12.37
C THR A 130 3.51 5.82 11.76
N ILE A 131 3.15 5.38 10.56
CA ILE A 131 3.95 4.41 9.81
C ILE A 131 4.63 5.12 8.65
N PHE A 132 5.95 5.06 8.60
CA PHE A 132 6.76 5.42 7.45
C PHE A 132 7.38 4.16 6.85
N TYR A 133 7.06 3.86 5.60
CA TYR A 133 7.60 2.66 4.97
C TYR A 133 8.07 2.93 3.55
N CYS A 134 9.08 2.15 3.12
CA CYS A 134 9.59 2.15 1.76
C CYS A 134 9.05 0.93 1.03
N THR A 135 8.59 1.09 -0.20
CA THR A 135 8.21 -0.03 -1.07
C THR A 135 8.28 0.38 -2.54
N HIS A 136 8.48 -0.60 -3.40
CA HIS A 136 8.35 -0.47 -4.86
C HIS A 136 6.99 -0.96 -5.38
N ILE A 137 6.08 -1.40 -4.49
CA ILE A 137 4.80 -1.98 -4.85
C ILE A 137 3.70 -0.92 -4.71
N LEU A 138 3.33 -0.31 -5.83
CA LEU A 138 2.40 0.83 -5.86
C LEU A 138 1.00 0.50 -5.34
N ASP A 139 0.50 -0.72 -5.58
CA ASP A 139 -0.77 -1.20 -5.03
C ASP A 139 -0.82 -1.15 -3.50
N ASP A 140 0.31 -1.48 -2.82
CA ASP A 140 0.36 -1.42 -1.36
C ASP A 140 0.30 0.02 -0.87
N VAL A 141 1.00 0.94 -1.58
CA VAL A 141 0.95 2.36 -1.28
C VAL A 141 -0.47 2.89 -1.39
N GLN A 142 -1.14 2.61 -2.50
CA GLN A 142 -2.52 3.07 -2.72
C GLN A 142 -3.50 2.53 -1.68
N ARG A 143 -3.25 1.32 -1.16
CA ARG A 143 -4.16 0.63 -0.24
C ARG A 143 -4.03 1.10 1.22
N VAL A 144 -2.83 1.40 1.69
CA VAL A 144 -2.60 1.60 3.14
C VAL A 144 -1.96 2.95 3.50
N SER A 145 -1.58 3.79 2.51
CA SER A 145 -0.97 5.08 2.77
C SER A 145 -1.99 6.23 2.70
N ASP A 146 -1.72 7.30 3.44
CA ASP A 146 -2.42 8.57 3.34
C ASP A 146 -1.63 9.54 2.47
N GLN A 147 -0.31 9.48 2.58
CA GLN A 147 0.63 10.32 1.84
C GLN A 147 1.72 9.50 1.19
N VAL A 148 2.28 10.01 0.12
CA VAL A 148 3.40 9.41 -0.59
C VAL A 148 4.46 10.46 -0.89
N ALA A 149 5.73 10.04 -0.78
CA ALA A 149 6.87 10.79 -1.24
C ALA A 149 7.59 9.97 -2.31
N ILE A 150 7.75 10.53 -3.50
CA ILE A 150 8.42 9.88 -4.63
C ILE A 150 9.86 10.38 -4.67
N VAL A 151 10.79 9.43 -4.60
CA VAL A 151 12.23 9.70 -4.67
C VAL A 151 12.80 9.04 -5.92
N ASN A 152 13.51 9.81 -6.74
CA ASN A 152 14.22 9.32 -7.91
C ASN A 152 15.68 9.79 -7.87
N GLN A 153 16.63 8.88 -8.03
CA GLN A 153 18.08 9.13 -8.00
C GLN A 153 18.56 9.93 -6.78
N GLY A 154 17.88 9.75 -5.63
CA GLY A 154 18.20 10.45 -4.37
C GLY A 154 17.58 11.84 -4.24
N GLU A 155 16.80 12.30 -5.21
CA GLU A 155 16.07 13.57 -5.16
C GLU A 155 14.58 13.33 -4.91
N LEU A 156 13.98 14.17 -4.08
CA LEU A 156 12.54 14.18 -3.84
C LEU A 156 11.83 14.78 -5.06
N VAL A 157 11.10 13.94 -5.80
CA VAL A 157 10.35 14.38 -6.99
C VAL A 157 9.06 15.07 -6.60
N THR A 158 8.29 14.45 -5.69
CA THR A 158 7.04 15.00 -5.17
C THR A 158 6.69 14.41 -3.82
N GLN A 159 5.89 15.15 -3.07
CA GLN A 159 5.22 14.68 -1.85
C GLN A 159 3.79 15.20 -1.87
N SER A 160 2.82 14.29 -1.74
CA SER A 160 1.40 14.63 -1.82
C SER A 160 0.55 13.57 -1.12
N SER A 161 -0.73 13.85 -0.90
CA SER A 161 -1.69 12.82 -0.55
C SER A 161 -1.95 11.89 -1.75
N ILE A 162 -2.35 10.66 -1.48
CA ILE A 162 -2.75 9.70 -2.53
C ILE A 162 -3.92 10.28 -3.34
N GLU A 163 -4.87 10.93 -2.65
CA GLU A 163 -6.04 11.54 -3.29
C GLU A 163 -5.66 12.65 -4.27
N GLU A 164 -4.74 13.54 -3.89
CA GLU A 164 -4.24 14.62 -4.75
C GLU A 164 -3.49 14.08 -5.97
N LEU A 165 -2.65 13.05 -5.79
CA LEU A 165 -1.94 12.43 -6.90
C LEU A 165 -2.90 11.79 -7.90
N LEU A 166 -3.90 11.06 -7.42
CA LEU A 166 -4.90 10.44 -8.28
C LEU A 166 -5.83 11.48 -8.93
N ALA A 167 -6.17 12.58 -8.24
CA ALA A 167 -6.97 13.66 -8.78
C ALA A 167 -6.22 14.49 -9.85
N GLY A 168 -4.90 14.58 -9.74
CA GLY A 168 -4.04 15.36 -10.65
C GLY A 168 -3.73 14.70 -11.99
N THR A 169 -4.08 13.45 -12.19
CA THR A 169 -3.74 12.67 -13.40
C THR A 169 -4.68 12.90 -14.58
N GLY A 170 -5.58 13.89 -14.54
CA GLY A 170 -6.33 14.32 -15.72
C GLY A 170 -7.70 13.69 -15.86
N ASP A 171 -8.12 13.46 -17.11
CA ASP A 171 -9.46 13.08 -17.49
C ASP A 171 -9.93 11.76 -16.86
N LEU A 172 -11.22 11.70 -16.54
CA LEU A 172 -11.86 10.45 -16.14
C LEU A 172 -11.88 9.48 -17.33
N ILE A 173 -11.46 8.25 -17.12
CA ILE A 173 -11.36 7.24 -18.18
C ILE A 173 -12.45 6.18 -18.00
N TYR A 174 -13.20 5.94 -19.08
CA TYR A 174 -14.11 4.79 -19.18
C TYR A 174 -13.49 3.71 -20.06
N SER A 175 -13.41 2.49 -19.51
CA SER A 175 -12.98 1.31 -20.25
C SER A 175 -14.21 0.60 -20.84
N VAL A 176 -14.22 0.43 -22.16
CA VAL A 176 -15.31 -0.21 -22.90
C VAL A 176 -14.74 -1.32 -23.76
N THR A 177 -15.14 -2.57 -23.48
CA THR A 177 -14.77 -3.71 -24.35
C THR A 177 -15.95 -4.06 -25.25
N LEU A 178 -15.71 -4.08 -26.54
CA LEU A 178 -16.74 -4.23 -27.54
C LEU A 178 -16.30 -5.16 -28.69
N ALA A 179 -17.26 -5.68 -29.42
CA ALA A 179 -17.03 -6.51 -30.61
C ALA A 179 -17.93 -6.03 -31.78
N GLY A 180 -17.39 -6.05 -32.97
CA GLY A 180 -18.04 -5.59 -34.21
C GLY A 180 -17.30 -4.44 -34.87
N ASP A 181 -17.87 -3.92 -35.97
CA ASP A 181 -17.30 -2.75 -36.64
C ASP A 181 -17.61 -1.46 -35.87
N ALA A 182 -16.61 -1.00 -35.15
CA ALA A 182 -16.72 0.09 -34.21
C ALA A 182 -16.37 1.47 -34.83
N GLN A 183 -16.05 1.56 -36.11
CA GLN A 183 -15.53 2.79 -36.72
C GLN A 183 -16.55 3.97 -36.68
N SER A 184 -17.82 3.68 -36.91
CA SER A 184 -18.88 4.72 -36.88
C SER A 184 -19.10 5.23 -35.45
N ALA A 185 -19.15 4.33 -34.47
CA ALA A 185 -19.30 4.67 -33.07
C ALA A 185 -18.08 5.44 -32.54
N TYR A 186 -16.86 5.03 -32.92
CA TYR A 186 -15.64 5.76 -32.60
C TYR A 186 -15.72 7.22 -33.04
N THR A 187 -16.09 7.44 -34.32
CA THR A 187 -16.20 8.80 -34.84
C THR A 187 -17.25 9.64 -34.12
N GLN A 188 -18.42 9.04 -33.83
CA GLN A 188 -19.51 9.72 -33.13
C GLN A 188 -19.16 10.09 -31.71
N ILE A 189 -18.50 9.20 -30.96
CA ILE A 189 -18.11 9.43 -29.57
C ILE A 189 -16.95 10.42 -29.49
N ASN A 190 -15.96 10.29 -30.38
CA ASN A 190 -14.80 11.20 -30.41
C ASN A 190 -15.17 12.66 -30.77
N GLN A 191 -16.32 12.88 -31.39
CA GLN A 191 -16.82 14.23 -31.69
C GLN A 191 -17.59 14.87 -30.53
N GLN A 192 -17.83 14.17 -29.42
CA GLN A 192 -18.54 14.74 -28.29
C GLN A 192 -17.67 15.78 -27.56
N PRO A 193 -18.22 16.92 -27.16
CA PRO A 193 -17.47 18.01 -26.51
C PRO A 193 -16.89 17.64 -25.13
N TRP A 194 -17.41 16.57 -24.54
CA TRP A 194 -16.98 16.07 -23.23
C TRP A 194 -15.97 14.91 -23.35
N VAL A 195 -15.58 14.50 -24.57
CA VAL A 195 -14.53 13.51 -24.82
C VAL A 195 -13.24 14.22 -25.18
N SER A 196 -12.16 13.97 -24.42
CA SER A 196 -10.82 14.50 -24.70
C SER A 196 -9.98 13.55 -25.57
N GLY A 197 -10.28 12.24 -25.57
CA GLY A 197 -9.60 11.26 -26.41
C GLY A 197 -10.16 9.86 -26.29
N ILE A 198 -9.84 9.03 -27.27
CA ILE A 198 -10.16 7.59 -27.27
C ILE A 198 -8.91 6.82 -27.68
N GLU A 199 -8.41 5.99 -26.79
CA GLU A 199 -7.35 5.02 -27.09
C GLU A 199 -7.97 3.65 -27.34
N ALA A 200 -7.64 3.02 -28.45
CA ALA A 200 -8.16 1.73 -28.83
C ALA A 200 -7.07 0.66 -28.85
N SER A 201 -7.29 -0.44 -28.14
CA SER A 201 -6.45 -1.63 -28.17
C SER A 201 -7.25 -2.82 -28.66
N GLN A 202 -6.66 -3.64 -29.54
CA GLN A 202 -7.32 -4.81 -30.12
C GLN A 202 -6.70 -6.10 -29.56
N ALA A 203 -7.56 -7.01 -29.08
CA ALA A 203 -7.19 -8.34 -28.63
C ALA A 203 -8.12 -9.38 -29.26
N GLY A 204 -7.65 -10.01 -30.34
CA GLY A 204 -8.46 -10.94 -31.13
C GLY A 204 -9.64 -10.26 -31.80
N GLU A 205 -10.86 -10.77 -31.57
CA GLU A 205 -12.11 -10.18 -32.09
C GLU A 205 -12.70 -9.07 -31.22
N GLN A 206 -12.08 -8.77 -30.09
CA GLN A 206 -12.52 -7.74 -29.17
C GLN A 206 -11.64 -6.50 -29.26
N THR A 207 -12.28 -5.35 -29.19
CA THR A 207 -11.61 -4.05 -29.10
C THR A 207 -11.94 -3.43 -27.74
N THR A 208 -10.91 -2.98 -27.03
CA THR A 208 -11.09 -2.22 -25.78
C THR A 208 -10.75 -0.77 -26.03
N TRP A 209 -11.69 0.11 -25.76
CA TRP A 209 -11.51 1.55 -25.78
C TRP A 209 -11.28 2.07 -24.38
N GLN A 210 -10.33 2.99 -24.23
CA GLN A 210 -10.21 3.88 -23.09
C GLN A 210 -10.68 5.26 -23.55
N VAL A 211 -11.85 5.66 -23.06
CA VAL A 211 -12.48 6.94 -23.41
C VAL A 211 -12.19 7.94 -22.31
N SER A 212 -11.35 8.92 -22.59
CA SER A 212 -11.01 10.01 -21.69
C SER A 212 -12.09 11.11 -21.78
N VAL A 213 -12.63 11.53 -20.64
CA VAL A 213 -13.76 12.48 -20.56
C VAL A 213 -13.47 13.63 -19.61
N THR A 214 -13.88 14.82 -20.02
CA THR A 214 -13.74 16.08 -19.23
C THR A 214 -14.98 16.41 -18.40
N ASP A 215 -16.13 15.81 -18.72
CA ASP A 215 -17.40 15.99 -17.99
C ASP A 215 -18.00 14.62 -17.64
N GLU A 216 -17.91 14.25 -16.36
CA GLU A 216 -18.39 12.96 -15.86
C GLU A 216 -19.91 12.83 -15.96
N ALA A 217 -20.66 13.92 -15.74
CA ALA A 217 -22.12 13.88 -15.78
C ALA A 217 -22.60 13.61 -17.20
N ALA A 218 -22.06 14.32 -18.18
CA ALA A 218 -22.36 14.11 -19.60
C ALA A 218 -21.97 12.69 -20.06
N ALA A 219 -20.81 12.19 -19.62
CA ALA A 219 -20.36 10.85 -19.94
C ALA A 219 -21.29 9.76 -19.37
N LYS A 220 -21.69 9.87 -18.12
CA LYS A 220 -22.63 8.92 -17.48
C LYS A 220 -23.97 8.84 -18.23
N ASP A 221 -24.49 9.98 -18.66
CA ASP A 221 -25.81 10.05 -19.30
C ASP A 221 -25.77 9.60 -20.77
N GLN A 222 -24.69 9.91 -21.49
CA GLN A 222 -24.67 9.81 -22.95
C GLN A 222 -23.80 8.67 -23.49
N LEU A 223 -22.65 8.35 -22.85
CA LEU A 223 -21.68 7.41 -23.42
C LEU A 223 -22.28 6.02 -23.65
N MET A 224 -22.97 5.47 -22.65
CA MET A 224 -23.61 4.15 -22.78
C MET A 224 -24.71 4.18 -23.84
N SER A 225 -25.49 5.26 -23.92
CA SER A 225 -26.58 5.41 -24.90
C SER A 225 -26.04 5.47 -26.33
N LEU A 226 -24.93 6.16 -26.56
CA LEU A 226 -24.26 6.22 -27.86
C LEU A 226 -23.70 4.85 -28.27
N LEU A 227 -23.08 4.14 -27.34
CA LEU A 227 -22.55 2.79 -27.58
C LEU A 227 -23.65 1.79 -27.93
N VAL A 228 -24.76 1.80 -27.21
CA VAL A 228 -25.92 0.90 -27.47
C VAL A 228 -26.58 1.24 -28.80
N SER A 229 -26.75 2.52 -29.13
CA SER A 229 -27.38 2.94 -30.39
C SER A 229 -26.55 2.59 -31.62
N SER A 230 -25.24 2.38 -31.48
CA SER A 230 -24.36 1.96 -32.57
C SER A 230 -24.47 0.47 -32.93
N GLY A 231 -25.26 -0.31 -32.19
CA GLY A 231 -25.48 -1.74 -32.47
C GLY A 231 -24.28 -2.64 -32.11
N LEU A 232 -23.28 -2.13 -31.41
CA LEU A 232 -22.11 -2.88 -30.97
C LEU A 232 -22.45 -3.83 -29.83
N LYS A 233 -21.76 -4.99 -29.80
CA LYS A 233 -21.85 -5.91 -28.65
C LYS A 233 -20.86 -5.45 -27.59
N ILE A 234 -21.39 -4.92 -26.49
CA ILE A 234 -20.61 -4.46 -25.34
C ILE A 234 -20.46 -5.63 -24.39
N SER A 235 -19.23 -6.05 -24.09
CA SER A 235 -18.92 -7.12 -23.14
C SER A 235 -18.47 -6.58 -21.77
N ASN A 236 -17.90 -5.38 -21.73
CA ASN A 236 -17.55 -4.69 -20.49
C ASN A 236 -17.73 -3.18 -20.65
N PHE A 237 -18.21 -2.55 -19.58
CA PHE A 237 -18.25 -1.10 -19.43
C PHE A 237 -17.97 -0.76 -17.97
N SER A 238 -16.85 -0.11 -17.71
CA SER A 238 -16.43 0.25 -16.37
C SER A 238 -15.71 1.60 -16.38
N ARG A 239 -15.84 2.34 -15.30
CA ARG A 239 -14.92 3.45 -15.03
C ARG A 239 -13.56 2.86 -14.69
N LYS A 240 -12.51 3.29 -15.36
CA LYS A 240 -11.15 2.95 -14.98
C LYS A 240 -10.82 3.72 -13.70
N GLU A 241 -10.59 3.00 -12.61
CA GLU A 241 -10.00 3.60 -11.42
C GLU A 241 -8.55 3.95 -11.76
N GLN A 242 -8.20 5.21 -11.58
CA GLN A 242 -6.82 5.65 -11.72
C GLN A 242 -5.99 4.99 -10.62
N ASN A 243 -4.88 4.43 -11.01
CA ASN A 243 -3.94 3.84 -10.07
C ASN A 243 -2.62 4.65 -10.06
N LEU A 244 -1.82 4.43 -9.03
CA LEU A 244 -0.54 5.13 -8.94
C LEU A 244 0.41 4.78 -10.10
N GLU A 245 0.26 3.62 -10.75
CA GLU A 245 1.06 3.25 -11.91
C GLU A 245 0.81 4.20 -13.08
N ASP A 246 -0.45 4.63 -13.28
CA ASP A 246 -0.81 5.59 -14.33
C ASP A 246 -0.18 6.99 -14.10
N VAL A 247 0.24 7.29 -12.86
CA VAL A 247 0.91 8.56 -12.49
C VAL A 247 2.40 8.51 -12.78
N PHE A 248 3.01 7.30 -12.80
CA PHE A 248 4.46 7.12 -12.89
C PHE A 248 4.96 6.92 -14.34
N ILE A 249 4.07 6.80 -15.31
CA ILE A 249 4.40 6.68 -16.75
C ILE A 249 4.44 8.07 -17.37
#